data_a7130cba91ef5e0f7b56c3647578d334
#
_entry.id   a7130cba91ef5e0f7b56c3647578d334
#
_cell.length_a   1.000
_cell.length_b   1.000
_cell.length_c   1.000
_cell.angle_alpha   90.00
_cell.angle_beta   90.00
_cell.angle_gamma   90.00
#
_symmetry.space_group_name_H-M   'P 1'
#
loop_
_entity.id
_entity.type
_entity.pdbx_description
1 polymer ?
#
loop_
_entity_poly.entity_id
_entity_poly.type
_entity_poly.pdbx_seq_one_letter_code
_entity_poly.pdbx_strand_id
1 'polypeptide(L)'
;MIFIFSFWLELAVIVICLAIGGRFSGIGLGVAGGFGLAILTFGFGLPVGEMPTSVVFIIMTVITCVSLLQGAGGLDYMISMAEKILRKKPSAITFLGPLVSYIFTVICGTSYVAFSVYPVIAEIAINAKVRPERAMSMSVIASNMAVCASPTSAIAAAMIAITAPIGVTPLSLLAVTVPACLIGVLVGCLFVYKRGAELADDPEFKRRVATGQFQEDYVLERDTQNATTSAKVSVVIFLLAIAIIVGMTSHPDLLPNIGPGGKPISVPTLLQIMMLATGAIIMVVCRVPRDKLDSGSVFKSGLIGAVGILGISWMTDTFFATHLKFITDVFAQTLIQYPMLFGAMLFVTSMVLYSPAATAVALMPIGVSLGLPAEILIGLIPATCAVFIIPGGAQISCVAFDRTGTTKIGRFGFNHSYLIPGLVSMAASTVLSLAIAYIIF
;
A
#
# COMPACT_ATOMS: atom_id res chain seq x y z
N MET A 1 27.77 26.08 -15.01
CA MET A 1 26.52 26.43 -15.67
C MET A 1 25.94 25.26 -16.50
N ILE A 2 26.73 24.61 -17.37
CA ILE A 2 26.29 23.45 -18.19
C ILE A 2 25.81 22.29 -17.32
N PHE A 3 26.53 21.94 -16.25
CA PHE A 3 26.17 20.85 -15.32
C PHE A 3 24.83 21.08 -14.61
N ILE A 4 24.57 22.32 -14.15
CA ILE A 4 23.28 22.66 -13.49
C ILE A 4 22.13 22.60 -14.50
N PHE A 5 22.35 23.00 -15.74
CA PHE A 5 21.34 22.94 -16.79
C PHE A 5 21.02 21.47 -17.16
N SER A 6 22.04 20.61 -17.27
CA SER A 6 21.88 19.17 -17.48
C SER A 6 21.05 18.52 -16.36
N PHE A 7 21.37 18.79 -15.09
CA PHE A 7 20.64 18.29 -13.92
C PHE A 7 19.12 18.56 -14.02
N TRP A 8 18.74 19.81 -14.35
CA TRP A 8 17.33 20.16 -14.43
C TRP A 8 16.61 19.51 -15.62
N LEU A 9 17.31 19.32 -16.75
CA LEU A 9 16.76 18.61 -17.91
C LEU A 9 16.55 17.12 -17.60
N GLU A 10 17.51 16.48 -16.97
CA GLU A 10 17.45 15.09 -16.58
C GLU A 10 16.36 14.86 -15.53
N LEU A 11 16.24 15.76 -14.54
CA LEU A 11 15.14 15.75 -13.59
C LEU A 11 13.78 15.94 -14.29
N ALA A 12 13.69 16.81 -15.29
CA ALA A 12 12.47 17.00 -16.07
C ALA A 12 12.08 15.70 -16.81
N VAL A 13 13.04 14.96 -17.36
CA VAL A 13 12.79 13.63 -17.97
C VAL A 13 12.15 12.70 -16.97
N ILE A 14 12.70 12.62 -15.74
CA ILE A 14 12.13 11.78 -14.68
C ILE A 14 10.69 12.19 -14.39
N VAL A 15 10.45 13.48 -14.11
CA VAL A 15 9.11 13.99 -13.78
C VAL A 15 8.11 13.72 -14.90
N ILE A 16 8.50 13.94 -16.15
CA ILE A 16 7.65 13.68 -17.32
C ILE A 16 7.34 12.20 -17.46
N CYS A 17 8.35 11.31 -17.33
CA CYS A 17 8.15 9.87 -17.39
C CYS A 17 7.24 9.37 -16.25
N LEU A 18 7.41 9.88 -15.03
CA LEU A 18 6.55 9.57 -13.90
C LEU A 18 5.11 10.06 -14.13
N ALA A 19 4.93 11.26 -14.64
CA ALA A 19 3.61 11.82 -14.93
C ALA A 19 2.88 11.05 -16.04
N ILE A 20 3.59 10.68 -17.11
CA ILE A 20 3.05 9.85 -18.20
C ILE A 20 2.72 8.44 -17.68
N GLY A 21 3.67 7.80 -17.00
CA GLY A 21 3.50 6.46 -16.45
C GLY A 21 2.35 6.38 -15.45
N GLY A 22 2.17 7.42 -14.63
CA GLY A 22 1.07 7.52 -13.66
C GLY A 22 -0.32 7.51 -14.31
N ARG A 23 -0.47 8.04 -15.52
CA ARG A 23 -1.74 7.99 -16.27
C ARG A 23 -2.14 6.57 -16.69
N PHE A 24 -1.16 5.71 -16.97
CA PHE A 24 -1.39 4.32 -17.37
C PHE A 24 -1.39 3.37 -16.18
N SER A 25 -0.99 3.83 -14.99
CA SER A 25 -0.84 3.08 -13.74
C SER A 25 -0.01 1.77 -13.86
N GLY A 26 0.29 1.11 -12.76
CA GLY A 26 0.90 -0.22 -12.73
C GLY A 26 2.04 -0.44 -13.74
N ILE A 27 1.82 -1.24 -14.78
CA ILE A 27 2.82 -1.54 -15.83
C ILE A 27 3.27 -0.26 -16.54
N GLY A 28 2.37 0.69 -16.78
CA GLY A 28 2.70 1.94 -17.44
C GLY A 28 3.77 2.73 -16.70
N LEU A 29 3.74 2.73 -15.37
CA LEU A 29 4.79 3.32 -14.52
C LEU A 29 6.16 2.68 -14.78
N GLY A 30 6.21 1.33 -14.81
CA GLY A 30 7.46 0.60 -15.05
C GLY A 30 8.04 0.84 -16.44
N VAL A 31 7.19 0.78 -17.46
CA VAL A 31 7.61 0.99 -18.87
C VAL A 31 8.07 2.43 -19.08
N ALA A 32 7.34 3.42 -18.55
CA ALA A 32 7.75 4.83 -18.61
C ALA A 32 9.07 5.07 -17.85
N GLY A 33 9.26 4.42 -16.69
CA GLY A 33 10.52 4.43 -15.97
C GLY A 33 11.67 3.83 -16.80
N GLY A 34 11.46 2.69 -17.45
CA GLY A 34 12.43 2.09 -18.37
C GLY A 34 12.77 2.99 -19.56
N PHE A 35 11.76 3.68 -20.11
CA PHE A 35 11.99 4.67 -21.19
C PHE A 35 12.79 5.88 -20.69
N GLY A 36 12.47 6.41 -19.51
CA GLY A 36 13.24 7.47 -18.88
C GLY A 36 14.68 7.06 -18.60
N LEU A 37 14.90 5.83 -18.09
CA LEU A 37 16.23 5.25 -17.93
C LEU A 37 17.01 5.24 -19.25
N ALA A 38 16.39 4.81 -20.36
CA ALA A 38 17.03 4.80 -21.67
C ALA A 38 17.41 6.22 -22.13
N ILE A 39 16.57 7.23 -21.90
CA ILE A 39 16.91 8.64 -22.21
C ILE A 39 18.08 9.11 -21.35
N LEU A 40 18.06 8.84 -20.04
CA LEU A 40 19.15 9.25 -19.14
C LEU A 40 20.48 8.60 -19.53
N THR A 41 20.46 7.30 -19.85
CA THR A 41 21.68 6.54 -20.17
C THR A 41 22.18 6.82 -21.59
N PHE A 42 21.32 6.67 -22.59
CA PHE A 42 21.76 6.78 -24.00
C PHE A 42 21.70 8.22 -24.54
N GLY A 43 20.81 9.07 -23.99
CA GLY A 43 20.66 10.47 -24.40
C GLY A 43 21.60 11.41 -23.66
N PHE A 44 21.69 11.28 -22.35
CA PHE A 44 22.52 12.13 -21.49
C PHE A 44 23.86 11.50 -21.12
N GLY A 45 24.05 10.19 -21.37
CA GLY A 45 25.31 9.50 -21.08
C GLY A 45 25.54 9.22 -19.58
N LEU A 46 24.48 9.16 -18.77
CA LEU A 46 24.62 8.82 -17.36
C LEU A 46 25.04 7.37 -17.19
N PRO A 47 25.97 7.06 -16.26
CA PRO A 47 26.29 5.70 -15.90
C PRO A 47 25.05 5.02 -15.28
N VAL A 48 24.79 3.79 -15.71
CA VAL A 48 23.61 3.02 -15.25
C VAL A 48 23.74 2.75 -13.75
N GLY A 49 22.72 3.11 -12.98
CA GLY A 49 22.62 2.83 -11.55
C GLY A 49 22.30 1.37 -11.24
N GLU A 50 22.18 1.04 -9.96
CA GLU A 50 21.88 -0.32 -9.53
C GLU A 50 20.43 -0.72 -9.75
N MET A 51 20.24 -1.93 -10.26
CA MET A 51 18.90 -2.50 -10.43
C MET A 51 18.33 -2.92 -9.06
N PRO A 52 17.07 -2.61 -8.71
CA PRO A 52 16.47 -2.89 -7.40
C PRO A 52 16.08 -4.37 -7.24
N THR A 53 17.04 -5.28 -7.44
CA THR A 53 16.81 -6.73 -7.47
C THR A 53 16.18 -7.26 -6.19
N SER A 54 16.71 -6.86 -5.03
CA SER A 54 16.22 -7.33 -3.72
C SER A 54 14.75 -6.99 -3.51
N VAL A 55 14.34 -5.76 -3.81
CA VAL A 55 12.95 -5.29 -3.64
C VAL A 55 12.02 -6.06 -4.59
N VAL A 56 12.40 -6.19 -5.86
CA VAL A 56 11.60 -6.89 -6.88
C VAL A 56 11.41 -8.36 -6.50
N PHE A 57 12.48 -9.06 -6.09
CA PHE A 57 12.37 -10.47 -5.71
C PHE A 57 11.58 -10.69 -4.42
N ILE A 58 11.68 -9.80 -3.41
CA ILE A 58 10.82 -9.90 -2.22
C ILE A 58 9.35 -9.77 -2.64
N ILE A 59 9.03 -8.79 -3.46
CA ILE A 59 7.65 -8.59 -3.93
C ILE A 59 7.16 -9.82 -4.68
N MET A 60 7.94 -10.36 -5.60
CA MET A 60 7.57 -11.55 -6.39
C MET A 60 7.30 -12.77 -5.50
N THR A 61 8.15 -13.02 -4.50
CA THR A 61 7.99 -14.18 -3.60
C THR A 61 6.78 -14.04 -2.69
N VAL A 62 6.55 -12.84 -2.14
CA VAL A 62 5.36 -12.55 -1.32
C VAL A 62 4.07 -12.70 -2.15
N ILE A 63 4.02 -12.13 -3.34
CA ILE A 63 2.86 -12.21 -4.23
C ILE A 63 2.54 -13.67 -4.59
N THR A 64 3.56 -14.45 -4.89
CA THR A 64 3.40 -15.88 -5.18
C THR A 64 2.76 -16.60 -3.99
N CYS A 65 3.25 -16.36 -2.77
CA CYS A 65 2.68 -16.95 -1.55
C CYS A 65 1.20 -16.54 -1.36
N VAL A 66 0.89 -15.26 -1.49
CA VAL A 66 -0.49 -14.75 -1.31
C VAL A 66 -1.42 -15.22 -2.43
N SER A 67 -0.91 -15.42 -3.65
CA SER A 67 -1.68 -16.04 -4.75
C SER A 67 -2.05 -17.48 -4.45
N LEU A 68 -1.14 -18.26 -3.87
CA LEU A 68 -1.42 -19.63 -3.43
C LEU A 68 -2.41 -19.67 -2.27
N LEU A 69 -2.34 -18.71 -1.33
CA LEU A 69 -3.36 -18.50 -0.30
C LEU A 69 -4.73 -18.23 -0.93
N GLN A 70 -4.78 -17.38 -1.96
CA GLN A 70 -6.01 -17.10 -2.72
C GLN A 70 -6.52 -18.37 -3.43
N GLY A 71 -5.65 -19.09 -4.11
CA GLY A 71 -5.97 -20.34 -4.82
C GLY A 71 -6.50 -21.45 -3.89
N ALA A 72 -6.06 -21.48 -2.62
CA ALA A 72 -6.56 -22.37 -1.57
C ALA A 72 -7.94 -21.95 -1.02
N GLY A 73 -8.48 -20.78 -1.41
CA GLY A 73 -9.72 -20.21 -0.88
C GLY A 73 -9.53 -19.42 0.43
N GLY A 74 -8.29 -19.20 0.86
CA GLY A 74 -7.99 -18.48 2.11
C GLY A 74 -8.51 -17.06 2.13
N LEU A 75 -8.44 -16.32 1.01
CA LEU A 75 -9.01 -14.98 0.91
C LEU A 75 -10.54 -14.99 1.03
N ASP A 76 -11.22 -15.95 0.41
CA ASP A 76 -12.68 -16.09 0.49
C ASP A 76 -13.11 -16.41 1.92
N TYR A 77 -12.34 -17.25 2.63
CA TYR A 77 -12.56 -17.51 4.06
C TYR A 77 -12.42 -16.25 4.90
N MET A 78 -11.39 -15.44 4.67
CA MET A 78 -11.21 -14.16 5.37
C MET A 78 -12.37 -13.22 5.11
N ILE A 79 -12.86 -13.12 3.86
CA ILE A 79 -14.02 -12.30 3.49
C ILE A 79 -15.28 -12.78 4.23
N SER A 80 -15.52 -14.08 4.31
CA SER A 80 -16.68 -14.64 5.04
C SER A 80 -16.63 -14.31 6.55
N MET A 81 -15.43 -14.32 7.13
CA MET A 81 -15.24 -13.87 8.52
C MET A 81 -15.55 -12.39 8.70
N ALA A 82 -15.08 -11.56 7.77
CA ALA A 82 -15.36 -10.13 7.77
C ALA A 82 -16.86 -9.85 7.72
N GLU A 83 -17.56 -10.49 6.81
CA GLU A 83 -19.02 -10.35 6.66
C GLU A 83 -19.75 -10.70 7.96
N LYS A 84 -19.37 -11.80 8.62
CA LYS A 84 -19.94 -12.17 9.92
C LYS A 84 -19.71 -11.11 10.99
N ILE A 85 -18.53 -10.47 11.01
CA ILE A 85 -18.22 -9.40 11.97
C ILE A 85 -19.05 -8.15 11.67
N LEU A 86 -19.10 -7.75 10.41
CA LEU A 86 -19.82 -6.55 9.97
C LEU A 86 -21.32 -6.65 10.22
N ARG A 87 -21.93 -7.82 9.97
CA ARG A 87 -23.36 -8.07 10.20
C ARG A 87 -23.76 -8.12 11.68
N LYS A 88 -22.81 -8.29 12.64
CA LYS A 88 -23.11 -8.28 14.08
C LYS A 88 -23.51 -6.92 14.65
N LYS A 89 -22.92 -5.81 14.12
CA LYS A 89 -23.20 -4.43 14.55
C LYS A 89 -23.30 -3.49 13.34
N PRO A 90 -24.39 -3.55 12.56
CA PRO A 90 -24.53 -2.78 11.33
C PRO A 90 -24.45 -1.27 11.54
N SER A 91 -24.95 -0.76 12.67
CA SER A 91 -24.90 0.66 13.03
C SER A 91 -23.47 1.20 13.23
N ALA A 92 -22.50 0.32 13.51
CA ALA A 92 -21.09 0.69 13.66
C ALA A 92 -20.30 0.56 12.35
N ILE A 93 -20.96 0.41 11.21
CA ILE A 93 -20.32 0.15 9.91
C ILE A 93 -19.29 1.21 9.53
N THR A 94 -19.47 2.46 9.94
CA THR A 94 -18.51 3.57 9.71
C THR A 94 -17.14 3.30 10.34
N PHE A 95 -17.08 2.48 11.39
CA PHE A 95 -15.84 2.07 12.06
C PHE A 95 -15.43 0.64 11.67
N LEU A 96 -16.39 -0.29 11.64
CA LEU A 96 -16.11 -1.70 11.38
C LEU A 96 -15.68 -1.96 9.92
N GLY A 97 -16.28 -1.25 8.95
CA GLY A 97 -15.90 -1.37 7.55
C GLY A 97 -14.42 -1.02 7.31
N PRO A 98 -13.99 0.20 7.71
CA PRO A 98 -12.57 0.58 7.64
C PRO A 98 -11.64 -0.35 8.41
N LEU A 99 -12.01 -0.77 9.63
CA LEU A 99 -11.20 -1.69 10.43
C LEU A 99 -10.98 -3.03 9.73
N VAL A 100 -12.03 -3.60 9.16
CA VAL A 100 -11.95 -4.86 8.40
C VAL A 100 -11.08 -4.67 7.16
N SER A 101 -11.28 -3.58 6.41
CA SER A 101 -10.46 -3.26 5.23
C SER A 101 -8.98 -3.07 5.60
N TYR A 102 -8.70 -2.44 6.74
CA TYR A 102 -7.36 -2.27 7.30
C TYR A 102 -6.71 -3.63 7.61
N ILE A 103 -7.38 -4.46 8.42
CA ILE A 103 -6.86 -5.76 8.83
C ILE A 103 -6.59 -6.66 7.62
N PHE A 104 -7.51 -6.68 6.64
CA PHE A 104 -7.32 -7.48 5.43
C PHE A 104 -6.12 -7.02 4.63
N THR A 105 -5.94 -5.72 4.48
CA THR A 105 -4.81 -5.16 3.76
C THR A 105 -3.50 -5.42 4.49
N VAL A 106 -3.47 -5.30 5.83
CA VAL A 106 -2.29 -5.65 6.64
C VAL A 106 -1.89 -7.11 6.44
N ILE A 107 -2.84 -8.03 6.44
CA ILE A 107 -2.57 -9.46 6.27
C ILE A 107 -2.12 -9.76 4.83
N CYS A 108 -2.81 -9.24 3.82
CA CYS A 108 -2.58 -9.60 2.42
C CYS A 108 -1.51 -8.75 1.71
N GLY A 109 -1.07 -7.66 2.30
CA GLY A 109 -0.04 -6.78 1.73
C GLY A 109 -0.48 -5.90 0.56
N THR A 110 -1.78 -5.91 0.22
CA THR A 110 -2.31 -5.17 -0.92
C THR A 110 -3.70 -4.60 -0.64
N SER A 111 -3.94 -3.35 -1.04
CA SER A 111 -5.24 -2.69 -0.91
C SER A 111 -6.32 -3.30 -1.83
N TYR A 112 -5.94 -4.04 -2.86
CA TYR A 112 -6.89 -4.66 -3.80
C TYR A 112 -7.79 -5.70 -3.13
N VAL A 113 -7.35 -6.34 -2.06
CA VAL A 113 -8.17 -7.30 -1.31
C VAL A 113 -9.42 -6.64 -0.71
N ALA A 114 -9.38 -5.37 -0.38
CA ALA A 114 -10.51 -4.63 0.18
C ALA A 114 -11.66 -4.46 -0.82
N PHE A 115 -11.41 -4.55 -2.14
CA PHE A 115 -12.47 -4.48 -3.17
C PHE A 115 -13.51 -5.58 -3.01
N SER A 116 -13.12 -6.75 -2.51
CA SER A 116 -14.05 -7.85 -2.25
C SER A 116 -14.98 -7.59 -1.07
N VAL A 117 -14.62 -6.66 -0.18
CA VAL A 117 -15.40 -6.30 1.02
C VAL A 117 -16.26 -5.06 0.80
N TYR A 118 -15.91 -4.17 -0.14
CA TYR A 118 -16.65 -2.93 -0.38
C TYR A 118 -18.14 -3.14 -0.70
N PRO A 119 -18.55 -4.11 -1.55
CA PRO A 119 -19.98 -4.36 -1.79
C PRO A 119 -20.72 -4.74 -0.52
N VAL A 120 -20.11 -5.53 0.36
CA VAL A 120 -20.70 -5.95 1.65
C VAL A 120 -20.83 -4.75 2.60
N ILE A 121 -19.82 -3.88 2.65
CA ILE A 121 -19.85 -2.66 3.47
C ILE A 121 -20.98 -1.73 2.99
N ALA A 122 -21.11 -1.55 1.67
CA ALA A 122 -22.16 -0.72 1.08
C ALA A 122 -23.55 -1.26 1.43
N GLU A 123 -23.78 -2.57 1.24
CA GLU A 123 -25.04 -3.23 1.57
C GLU A 123 -25.43 -3.07 3.04
N ILE A 124 -24.48 -3.37 3.95
CA ILE A 124 -24.74 -3.27 5.39
C ILE A 124 -25.01 -1.81 5.80
N ALA A 125 -24.30 -0.84 5.21
CA ALA A 125 -24.53 0.58 5.47
C ALA A 125 -25.95 0.99 5.04
N ILE A 126 -26.39 0.58 3.84
CA ILE A 126 -27.75 0.84 3.33
C ILE A 126 -28.81 0.24 4.25
N ASN A 127 -28.67 -1.05 4.61
CA ASN A 127 -29.61 -1.76 5.46
C ASN A 127 -29.67 -1.17 6.88
N ALA A 128 -28.57 -0.64 7.38
CA ALA A 128 -28.49 0.07 8.66
C ALA A 128 -28.97 1.52 8.59
N LYS A 129 -29.39 2.02 7.42
CA LYS A 129 -29.76 3.42 7.15
C LYS A 129 -28.62 4.41 7.43
N VAL A 130 -27.38 3.92 7.44
CA VAL A 130 -26.17 4.73 7.57
C VAL A 130 -25.74 5.18 6.17
N ARG A 131 -25.38 6.44 6.00
CA ARG A 131 -24.87 6.98 4.74
C ARG A 131 -23.65 6.19 4.26
N PRO A 132 -23.71 5.45 3.11
CA PRO A 132 -22.60 4.61 2.65
C PRO A 132 -21.30 5.36 2.43
N GLU A 133 -21.35 6.63 1.98
CA GLU A 133 -20.17 7.48 1.79
C GLU A 133 -19.21 7.44 2.99
N ARG A 134 -19.74 7.44 4.23
CA ARG A 134 -18.95 7.46 5.46
C ARG A 134 -18.09 6.20 5.60
N ALA A 135 -18.73 5.03 5.52
CA ALA A 135 -18.06 3.74 5.64
C ALA A 135 -17.16 3.44 4.44
N MET A 136 -17.66 3.72 3.22
CA MET A 136 -16.99 3.40 1.96
C MET A 136 -15.72 4.24 1.77
N SER A 137 -15.81 5.57 1.96
CA SER A 137 -14.64 6.44 1.83
C SER A 137 -13.54 6.05 2.81
N MET A 138 -13.91 5.83 4.07
CA MET A 138 -12.94 5.44 5.09
C MET A 138 -12.39 4.04 4.88
N SER A 139 -13.12 3.10 4.30
CA SER A 139 -12.61 1.76 3.99
C SER A 139 -11.52 1.80 2.92
N VAL A 140 -11.66 2.67 1.91
CA VAL A 140 -10.61 2.90 0.91
C VAL A 140 -9.38 3.55 1.55
N ILE A 141 -9.56 4.58 2.36
CA ILE A 141 -8.45 5.26 3.05
C ILE A 141 -7.77 4.29 4.01
N ALA A 142 -8.54 3.48 4.76
CA ALA A 142 -7.99 2.48 5.68
C ALA A 142 -7.13 1.44 4.94
N SER A 143 -7.56 0.94 3.79
CA SER A 143 -6.75 0.02 3.00
C SER A 143 -5.49 0.68 2.44
N ASN A 144 -5.55 1.96 2.04
CA ASN A 144 -4.35 2.69 1.59
C ASN A 144 -3.33 2.89 2.74
N MET A 145 -3.79 3.29 3.94
CA MET A 145 -2.92 3.44 5.11
C MET A 145 -2.34 2.09 5.56
N ALA A 146 -3.13 1.02 5.50
CA ALA A 146 -2.75 -0.32 5.92
C ALA A 146 -1.60 -0.92 5.08
N VAL A 147 -1.42 -0.49 3.84
CA VAL A 147 -0.27 -0.92 3.01
C VAL A 147 1.05 -0.57 3.68
N CYS A 148 1.14 0.60 4.34
CA CYS A 148 2.34 1.02 5.09
C CYS A 148 2.55 0.22 6.39
N ALA A 149 1.50 -0.39 6.90
CA ALA A 149 1.49 -1.18 8.14
C ALA A 149 1.55 -2.70 7.92
N SER A 150 1.66 -3.15 6.66
CA SER A 150 1.65 -4.57 6.32
C SER A 150 3.06 -5.13 6.18
N PRO A 151 3.40 -6.23 6.88
CA PRO A 151 4.70 -6.88 6.74
C PRO A 151 4.92 -7.53 5.36
N THR A 152 3.84 -7.77 4.62
CA THR A 152 3.85 -8.44 3.31
C THR A 152 3.68 -7.47 2.14
N SER A 153 3.63 -6.17 2.41
CA SER A 153 3.43 -5.16 1.37
C SER A 153 4.73 -4.83 0.62
N ALA A 154 4.56 -4.34 -0.61
CA ALA A 154 5.68 -3.89 -1.42
C ALA A 154 6.46 -2.72 -0.77
N ILE A 155 5.77 -1.82 -0.05
CA ILE A 155 6.45 -0.73 0.66
C ILE A 155 7.25 -1.24 1.86
N ALA A 156 6.74 -2.22 2.61
CA ALA A 156 7.50 -2.82 3.71
C ALA A 156 8.76 -3.53 3.18
N ALA A 157 8.62 -4.29 2.08
CA ALA A 157 9.75 -4.92 1.41
C ALA A 157 10.81 -3.89 0.98
N ALA A 158 10.38 -2.78 0.37
CA ALA A 158 11.27 -1.69 -0.03
C ALA A 158 11.96 -1.05 1.18
N MET A 159 11.19 -0.70 2.21
CA MET A 159 11.72 -0.04 3.41
C MET A 159 12.72 -0.93 4.15
N ILE A 160 12.42 -2.23 4.32
CA ILE A 160 13.33 -3.19 4.94
C ILE A 160 14.67 -3.24 4.18
N ALA A 161 14.62 -3.31 2.84
CA ALA A 161 15.84 -3.36 2.02
C ALA A 161 16.64 -2.05 2.10
N ILE A 162 15.97 -0.90 2.04
CA ILE A 162 16.59 0.43 2.01
C ILE A 162 17.16 0.82 3.38
N THR A 163 16.45 0.49 4.47
CA THR A 163 16.83 0.96 5.82
C THR A 163 17.58 -0.06 6.67
N ALA A 164 17.78 -1.29 6.17
CA ALA A 164 18.62 -2.29 6.83
C ALA A 164 20.02 -1.79 7.20
N PRO A 165 20.72 -1.02 6.33
CA PRO A 165 22.07 -0.51 6.66
C PRO A 165 22.09 0.46 7.85
N ILE A 166 20.98 1.12 8.15
CA ILE A 166 20.84 2.05 9.29
C ILE A 166 20.18 1.41 10.53
N GLY A 167 20.09 0.06 10.55
CA GLY A 167 19.67 -0.69 11.71
C GLY A 167 18.14 -0.84 11.91
N VAL A 168 17.32 -0.44 10.95
CA VAL A 168 15.87 -0.64 11.04
C VAL A 168 15.54 -2.12 10.81
N THR A 169 14.80 -2.69 11.75
CA THR A 169 14.31 -4.09 11.66
C THR A 169 12.85 -4.11 11.20
N PRO A 170 12.36 -5.23 10.64
CA PRO A 170 10.93 -5.38 10.34
C PRO A 170 10.02 -5.13 11.55
N LEU A 171 10.46 -5.56 12.73
CA LEU A 171 9.68 -5.34 13.96
C LEU A 171 9.60 -3.86 14.31
N SER A 172 10.72 -3.12 14.31
CA SER A 172 10.72 -1.69 14.63
C SER A 172 9.91 -0.90 13.62
N LEU A 173 10.00 -1.25 12.33
CA LEU A 173 9.15 -0.68 11.28
C LEU A 173 7.67 -0.86 11.58
N LEU A 174 7.24 -2.11 11.87
CA LEU A 174 5.84 -2.43 12.14
C LEU A 174 5.36 -1.89 13.48
N ALA A 175 6.21 -1.85 14.49
CA ALA A 175 5.88 -1.27 15.81
C ALA A 175 5.55 0.23 15.71
N VAL A 176 6.12 0.93 14.73
CA VAL A 176 5.77 2.31 14.42
C VAL A 176 4.53 2.38 13.53
N THR A 177 4.55 1.71 12.37
CA THR A 177 3.56 1.95 11.32
C THR A 177 2.19 1.35 11.61
N VAL A 178 2.12 0.17 12.27
CA VAL A 178 0.83 -0.49 12.57
C VAL A 178 -0.03 0.34 13.50
N PRO A 179 0.42 0.74 14.70
CA PRO A 179 -0.41 1.54 15.59
C PRO A 179 -0.68 2.95 15.04
N ALA A 180 0.31 3.58 14.41
CA ALA A 180 0.15 4.94 13.88
C ALA A 180 -0.91 4.99 12.77
N CYS A 181 -0.86 4.09 11.79
CA CYS A 181 -1.82 4.04 10.71
C CYS A 181 -3.22 3.62 11.21
N LEU A 182 -3.30 2.66 12.14
CA LEU A 182 -4.58 2.23 12.70
C LEU A 182 -5.28 3.38 13.45
N ILE A 183 -4.56 4.06 14.34
CA ILE A 183 -5.12 5.17 15.09
C ILE A 183 -5.47 6.33 14.15
N GLY A 184 -4.63 6.63 13.16
CA GLY A 184 -4.92 7.65 12.16
C GLY A 184 -6.19 7.35 11.34
N VAL A 185 -6.43 6.08 11.00
CA VAL A 185 -7.69 5.63 10.36
C VAL A 185 -8.88 5.84 11.31
N LEU A 186 -8.74 5.48 12.59
CA LEU A 186 -9.80 5.70 13.58
C LEU A 186 -10.12 7.19 13.76
N VAL A 187 -9.11 8.06 13.75
CA VAL A 187 -9.30 9.52 13.76
C VAL A 187 -10.09 9.97 12.53
N GLY A 188 -9.76 9.45 11.34
CA GLY A 188 -10.55 9.68 10.13
C GLY A 188 -12.00 9.20 10.24
N CYS A 189 -12.24 8.03 10.83
CA CYS A 189 -13.59 7.50 11.09
C CYS A 189 -14.39 8.44 12.01
N LEU A 190 -13.78 8.92 13.07
CA LEU A 190 -14.41 9.90 13.99
C LEU A 190 -14.78 11.19 13.26
N PHE A 191 -13.90 11.65 12.35
CA PHE A 191 -14.15 12.85 11.56
C PHE A 191 -15.35 12.71 10.62
N VAL A 192 -15.53 11.53 9.99
CA VAL A 192 -16.63 11.31 9.03
C VAL A 192 -17.93 10.83 9.67
N TYR A 193 -17.90 10.38 10.92
CA TYR A 193 -19.02 9.70 11.59
C TYR A 193 -20.37 10.44 11.49
N LYS A 194 -20.34 11.77 11.58
CA LYS A 194 -21.54 12.62 11.43
C LYS A 194 -21.48 13.54 10.22
N ARG A 195 -20.60 13.27 9.27
CA ARG A 195 -20.43 14.14 8.09
C ARG A 195 -21.51 13.89 7.05
N GLY A 196 -22.03 14.98 6.47
CA GLY A 196 -23.09 14.94 5.45
C GLY A 196 -24.48 14.66 6.04
N ALA A 197 -25.49 14.75 5.19
CA ALA A 197 -26.87 14.43 5.58
C ALA A 197 -27.02 12.94 5.92
N GLU A 198 -28.01 12.59 6.72
CA GLU A 198 -28.39 11.17 6.89
C GLU A 198 -28.89 10.61 5.55
N LEU A 199 -28.82 9.28 5.38
CA LEU A 199 -29.14 8.65 4.09
C LEU A 199 -30.55 9.03 3.59
N ALA A 200 -31.54 9.01 4.48
CA ALA A 200 -32.92 9.36 4.16
C ALA A 200 -33.09 10.82 3.69
N ASP A 201 -32.17 11.71 4.07
CA ASP A 201 -32.23 13.14 3.74
C ASP A 201 -31.29 13.54 2.60
N ASP A 202 -30.49 12.60 2.09
CA ASP A 202 -29.56 12.88 0.99
C ASP A 202 -30.29 13.17 -0.32
N PRO A 203 -30.04 14.31 -0.99
CA PRO A 203 -30.72 14.70 -2.22
C PRO A 203 -30.48 13.72 -3.38
N GLU A 204 -29.27 13.18 -3.51
CA GLU A 204 -28.91 12.24 -4.57
C GLU A 204 -29.59 10.88 -4.36
N PHE A 205 -29.63 10.40 -3.13
CA PHE A 205 -30.35 9.18 -2.79
C PHE A 205 -31.86 9.33 -3.07
N LYS A 206 -32.49 10.44 -2.62
CA LYS A 206 -33.90 10.75 -2.93
C LYS A 206 -34.17 10.78 -4.44
N ARG A 207 -33.25 11.38 -5.21
CA ARG A 207 -33.36 11.41 -6.67
C ARG A 207 -33.31 10.01 -7.27
N ARG A 208 -32.38 9.16 -6.84
CA ARG A 208 -32.23 7.78 -7.35
C ARG A 208 -33.45 6.90 -7.02
N VAL A 209 -34.02 7.05 -5.83
CA VAL A 209 -35.25 6.38 -5.45
C VAL A 209 -36.42 6.85 -6.35
N ALA A 210 -36.59 8.16 -6.51
CA ALA A 210 -37.66 8.73 -7.33
C ALA A 210 -37.58 8.36 -8.82
N THR A 211 -36.37 8.15 -9.35
CA THR A 211 -36.13 7.76 -10.75
C THR A 211 -36.05 6.26 -10.98
N GLY A 212 -36.28 5.43 -9.94
CA GLY A 212 -36.18 3.97 -10.04
C GLY A 212 -34.73 3.44 -10.27
N GLN A 213 -33.71 4.28 -10.13
CA GLN A 213 -32.32 3.88 -10.23
C GLN A 213 -31.83 3.12 -8.99
N PHE A 214 -32.54 3.22 -7.88
CA PHE A 214 -32.26 2.47 -6.65
C PHE A 214 -33.35 1.40 -6.46
N GLN A 215 -32.92 0.12 -6.37
CA GLN A 215 -33.75 -1.02 -6.07
C GLN A 215 -33.47 -1.47 -4.63
N GLU A 216 -34.51 -1.47 -3.78
CA GLU A 216 -34.38 -1.89 -2.37
C GLU A 216 -34.15 -3.39 -2.22
N ASP A 217 -34.67 -4.21 -3.14
CA ASP A 217 -34.66 -5.68 -3.04
C ASP A 217 -33.38 -6.34 -3.57
N TYR A 218 -32.32 -5.56 -3.81
CA TYR A 218 -31.07 -6.14 -4.27
C TYR A 218 -30.35 -6.82 -3.09
N VAL A 219 -30.48 -8.12 -3.00
CA VAL A 219 -29.70 -8.98 -2.10
C VAL A 219 -28.44 -9.41 -2.87
N LEU A 220 -27.26 -9.13 -2.32
CA LEU A 220 -26.02 -9.77 -2.77
C LEU A 220 -26.13 -11.27 -2.41
N GLU A 221 -26.61 -12.09 -3.35
CA GLU A 221 -26.49 -13.54 -3.25
C GLU A 221 -24.99 -13.89 -3.34
N ARG A 222 -24.35 -13.94 -2.20
CA ARG A 222 -23.09 -14.69 -2.08
C ARG A 222 -23.42 -16.06 -1.53
N ASP A 223 -23.03 -17.05 -2.30
CA ASP A 223 -22.99 -18.42 -1.82
C ASP A 223 -21.98 -18.46 -0.65
N THR A 224 -22.51 -18.32 0.57
CA THR A 224 -21.73 -18.45 1.80
C THR A 224 -21.47 -19.94 2.03
N GLN A 225 -20.80 -20.58 1.05
CA GLN A 225 -20.33 -21.94 1.20
C GLN A 225 -19.47 -22.01 2.45
N ASN A 226 -19.73 -23.00 3.26
CA ASN A 226 -18.92 -23.31 4.44
C ASN A 226 -17.45 -23.38 4.01
N ALA A 227 -16.64 -22.47 4.54
CA ALA A 227 -15.23 -22.40 4.19
C ALA A 227 -14.57 -23.76 4.34
N THR A 228 -13.94 -24.23 3.29
CA THR A 228 -13.28 -25.53 3.26
C THR A 228 -12.17 -25.58 4.33
N THR A 229 -11.87 -26.79 4.83
CA THR A 229 -10.74 -26.98 5.75
C THR A 229 -9.43 -26.47 5.14
N SER A 230 -9.26 -26.64 3.83
CA SER A 230 -8.13 -26.14 3.04
C SER A 230 -7.99 -24.61 3.18
N ALA A 231 -9.08 -23.85 3.02
CA ALA A 231 -9.10 -22.41 3.16
C ALA A 231 -8.67 -21.94 4.56
N LYS A 232 -9.18 -22.60 5.62
CA LYS A 232 -8.80 -22.25 7.00
C LYS A 232 -7.33 -22.58 7.28
N VAL A 233 -6.87 -23.76 6.86
CA VAL A 233 -5.49 -24.20 7.06
C VAL A 233 -4.51 -23.30 6.32
N SER A 234 -4.82 -22.86 5.09
CA SER A 234 -3.96 -21.95 4.34
C SER A 234 -3.75 -20.60 5.03
N VAL A 235 -4.81 -20.04 5.65
CA VAL A 235 -4.71 -18.79 6.43
C VAL A 235 -3.85 -19.00 7.67
N VAL A 236 -4.02 -20.11 8.39
CA VAL A 236 -3.20 -20.42 9.58
C VAL A 236 -1.73 -20.56 9.22
N ILE A 237 -1.40 -21.32 8.16
CA ILE A 237 -0.01 -21.49 7.68
C ILE A 237 0.60 -20.12 7.33
N PHE A 238 -0.14 -19.27 6.61
CA PHE A 238 0.33 -17.95 6.21
C PHE A 238 0.60 -17.02 7.41
N LEU A 239 -0.33 -16.96 8.37
CA LEU A 239 -0.16 -16.14 9.58
C LEU A 239 0.99 -16.62 10.46
N LEU A 240 1.15 -17.95 10.60
CA LEU A 240 2.29 -18.53 11.31
C LEU A 240 3.62 -18.20 10.64
N ALA A 241 3.70 -18.25 9.30
CA ALA A 241 4.90 -17.88 8.58
C ALA A 241 5.28 -16.42 8.81
N ILE A 242 4.30 -15.50 8.77
CA ILE A 242 4.54 -14.08 9.09
C ILE A 242 5.07 -13.94 10.52
N ALA A 243 4.43 -14.59 11.49
CA ALA A 243 4.86 -14.54 12.89
C ALA A 243 6.30 -15.06 13.08
N ILE A 244 6.66 -16.15 12.39
CA ILE A 244 8.02 -16.71 12.42
C ILE A 244 9.03 -15.72 11.81
N ILE A 245 8.71 -15.14 10.63
CA ILE A 245 9.60 -14.17 9.97
C ILE A 245 9.83 -12.95 10.87
N VAL A 246 8.76 -12.37 11.41
CA VAL A 246 8.85 -11.21 12.30
C VAL A 246 9.63 -11.56 13.57
N GLY A 247 9.37 -12.74 14.16
CA GLY A 247 10.09 -13.22 15.35
C GLY A 247 11.59 -13.40 15.09
N MET A 248 11.97 -14.07 13.99
CA MET A 248 13.38 -14.29 13.64
C MET A 248 14.11 -12.98 13.33
N THR A 249 13.45 -12.05 12.66
CA THR A 249 14.07 -10.77 12.29
C THR A 249 14.12 -9.75 13.42
N SER A 250 13.36 -9.97 14.50
CA SER A 250 13.39 -9.16 15.72
C SER A 250 14.62 -9.40 16.59
N HIS A 251 15.20 -10.59 16.47
CA HIS A 251 16.35 -11.02 17.27
C HIS A 251 17.46 -11.46 16.32
N PRO A 252 18.48 -10.62 16.08
CA PRO A 252 19.59 -10.95 15.17
C PRO A 252 20.27 -12.29 15.47
N ASP A 253 20.30 -12.69 16.74
CA ASP A 253 20.87 -13.96 17.20
C ASP A 253 20.09 -15.20 16.70
N LEU A 254 18.84 -15.03 16.30
CA LEU A 254 18.02 -16.10 15.72
C LEU A 254 18.25 -16.29 14.22
N LEU A 255 18.96 -15.34 13.56
CA LEU A 255 19.26 -15.46 12.15
C LEU A 255 20.38 -16.49 11.95
N PRO A 256 20.16 -17.55 11.15
CA PRO A 256 21.16 -18.57 10.94
C PRO A 256 22.40 -18.01 10.18
N ASN A 257 23.59 -18.42 10.58
CA ASN A 257 24.87 -18.03 9.98
C ASN A 257 25.16 -18.82 8.69
N ILE A 258 24.24 -18.76 7.73
CA ILE A 258 24.30 -19.45 6.43
C ILE A 258 24.39 -18.49 5.24
N GLY A 259 24.60 -17.22 5.51
CA GLY A 259 24.87 -16.22 4.47
C GLY A 259 26.28 -16.35 3.89
N PRO A 260 26.58 -15.62 2.81
CA PRO A 260 27.91 -15.62 2.20
C PRO A 260 29.01 -15.31 3.21
N GLY A 261 30.04 -16.16 3.25
CA GLY A 261 31.16 -16.03 4.20
C GLY A 261 30.81 -16.39 5.65
N GLY A 262 29.76 -17.18 5.90
CA GLY A 262 29.36 -17.60 7.25
C GLY A 262 28.71 -16.49 8.09
N LYS A 263 28.29 -15.41 7.45
CA LYS A 263 27.54 -14.31 8.10
C LYS A 263 26.07 -14.67 8.29
N PRO A 264 25.35 -14.00 9.21
CA PRO A 264 23.91 -14.16 9.30
C PRO A 264 23.25 -13.92 7.95
N ILE A 265 22.18 -14.69 7.65
CA ILE A 265 21.38 -14.49 6.43
C ILE A 265 20.78 -13.09 6.44
N SER A 266 20.78 -12.41 5.29
CA SER A 266 20.15 -11.09 5.19
C SER A 266 18.63 -11.18 5.33
N VAL A 267 17.99 -10.17 5.94
CA VAL A 267 16.53 -10.11 6.11
C VAL A 267 15.79 -10.23 4.77
N PRO A 268 16.20 -9.54 3.68
CA PRO A 268 15.62 -9.73 2.36
C PRO A 268 15.64 -11.19 1.88
N THR A 269 16.78 -11.86 2.01
CA THR A 269 16.93 -13.27 1.61
C THR A 269 16.08 -14.20 2.45
N LEU A 270 16.03 -13.99 3.78
CA LEU A 270 15.15 -14.75 4.66
C LEU A 270 13.69 -14.64 4.24
N LEU A 271 13.21 -13.40 3.98
CA LEU A 271 11.85 -13.16 3.52
C LEU A 271 11.54 -13.91 2.21
N GLN A 272 12.44 -13.87 1.24
CA GLN A 272 12.27 -14.55 -0.04
C GLN A 272 12.13 -16.07 0.14
N ILE A 273 13.04 -16.69 0.90
CA ILE A 273 13.04 -18.12 1.16
C ILE A 273 11.76 -18.53 1.92
N MET A 274 11.44 -17.84 3.00
CA MET A 274 10.30 -18.16 3.85
C MET A 274 8.97 -18.02 3.13
N MET A 275 8.81 -16.98 2.30
CA MET A 275 7.58 -16.80 1.51
C MET A 275 7.40 -17.88 0.45
N LEU A 276 8.46 -18.26 -0.28
CA LEU A 276 8.39 -19.38 -1.24
C LEU A 276 8.12 -20.71 -0.54
N ALA A 277 8.78 -20.99 0.58
CA ALA A 277 8.55 -22.20 1.36
C ALA A 277 7.11 -22.26 1.89
N THR A 278 6.58 -21.14 2.39
CA THR A 278 5.18 -21.03 2.84
C THR A 278 4.21 -21.29 1.70
N GLY A 279 4.47 -20.71 0.53
CA GLY A 279 3.71 -20.97 -0.69
C GLY A 279 3.71 -22.44 -1.07
N ALA A 280 4.87 -23.11 -1.03
CA ALA A 280 4.98 -24.54 -1.30
C ALA A 280 4.20 -25.39 -0.29
N ILE A 281 4.27 -25.06 0.99
CA ILE A 281 3.49 -25.73 2.05
C ILE A 281 1.99 -25.58 1.79
N ILE A 282 1.52 -24.35 1.51
CA ILE A 282 0.10 -24.09 1.17
C ILE A 282 -0.30 -24.90 -0.06
N MET A 283 0.51 -24.87 -1.12
CA MET A 283 0.22 -25.59 -2.37
C MET A 283 0.02 -27.09 -2.14
N VAL A 284 0.89 -27.73 -1.36
CA VAL A 284 0.86 -29.18 -1.13
C VAL A 284 -0.21 -29.57 -0.10
N VAL A 285 -0.21 -28.91 1.08
CA VAL A 285 -1.12 -29.25 2.17
C VAL A 285 -2.57 -28.91 1.84
N CYS A 286 -2.78 -27.77 1.19
CA CYS A 286 -4.13 -27.32 0.79
C CYS A 286 -4.55 -27.82 -0.58
N ARG A 287 -3.70 -28.58 -1.28
CA ARG A 287 -3.97 -29.18 -2.62
C ARG A 287 -4.52 -28.15 -3.61
N VAL A 288 -3.81 -27.02 -3.73
CA VAL A 288 -4.25 -25.92 -4.62
C VAL A 288 -4.36 -26.44 -6.05
N PRO A 289 -5.51 -26.23 -6.73
CA PRO A 289 -5.68 -26.65 -8.13
C PRO A 289 -4.68 -25.94 -9.06
N ARG A 290 -4.19 -26.65 -10.08
CA ARG A 290 -3.14 -26.12 -10.99
C ARG A 290 -3.58 -24.88 -11.73
N ASP A 291 -4.83 -24.80 -12.15
CA ASP A 291 -5.45 -23.68 -12.84
C ASP A 291 -5.58 -22.41 -11.96
N LYS A 292 -5.41 -22.56 -10.64
CA LYS A 292 -5.48 -21.46 -9.66
C LYS A 292 -4.13 -20.98 -9.17
N LEU A 293 -3.02 -21.54 -9.65
CA LEU A 293 -1.68 -21.18 -9.15
C LEU A 293 -1.28 -19.76 -9.57
N ASP A 294 -1.60 -19.33 -10.78
CA ASP A 294 -1.19 -18.08 -11.41
C ASP A 294 -2.35 -17.20 -11.90
N SER A 295 -3.57 -17.72 -11.88
CA SER A 295 -4.77 -17.04 -12.37
C SER A 295 -5.35 -16.02 -11.37
N GLY A 296 -4.82 -15.97 -10.12
CA GLY A 296 -5.32 -15.11 -9.06
C GLY A 296 -5.14 -13.62 -9.34
N SER A 297 -6.12 -12.81 -8.94
CA SER A 297 -6.08 -11.35 -9.07
C SER A 297 -4.88 -10.73 -8.31
N VAL A 298 -4.48 -11.35 -7.20
CA VAL A 298 -3.34 -10.92 -6.40
C VAL A 298 -2.03 -11.09 -7.16
N PHE A 299 -1.83 -12.23 -7.83
CA PHE A 299 -0.63 -12.49 -8.64
C PHE A 299 -0.47 -11.45 -9.74
N LYS A 300 -1.53 -11.24 -10.52
CA LYS A 300 -1.54 -10.26 -11.61
C LYS A 300 -1.25 -8.84 -11.12
N SER A 301 -1.95 -8.41 -10.07
CA SER A 301 -1.77 -7.06 -9.51
C SER A 301 -0.38 -6.86 -8.93
N GLY A 302 0.15 -7.88 -8.28
CA GLY A 302 1.48 -7.82 -7.71
C GLY A 302 2.60 -7.83 -8.73
N LEU A 303 2.49 -8.61 -9.79
CA LEU A 303 3.46 -8.60 -10.89
C LEU A 303 3.48 -7.23 -11.60
N ILE A 304 2.30 -6.64 -11.81
CA ILE A 304 2.16 -5.26 -12.31
C ILE A 304 2.92 -4.28 -11.41
N GLY A 305 2.77 -4.41 -10.09
CA GLY A 305 3.49 -3.59 -9.11
C GLY A 305 4.99 -3.79 -9.16
N ALA A 306 5.46 -5.02 -9.27
CA ALA A 306 6.89 -5.34 -9.36
C ALA A 306 7.54 -4.71 -10.60
N VAL A 307 6.87 -4.80 -11.77
CA VAL A 307 7.33 -4.15 -13.01
C VAL A 307 7.34 -2.63 -12.85
N GLY A 308 6.31 -2.06 -12.21
CA GLY A 308 6.24 -0.63 -11.92
C GLY A 308 7.44 -0.14 -11.10
N ILE A 309 7.74 -0.85 -10.02
CA ILE A 309 8.85 -0.53 -9.14
C ILE A 309 10.20 -0.70 -9.85
N LEU A 310 10.38 -1.78 -10.61
CA LEU A 310 11.61 -2.04 -11.34
C LEU A 310 12.01 -0.86 -12.23
N GLY A 311 11.11 -0.39 -13.09
CA GLY A 311 11.44 0.68 -14.03
C GLY A 311 11.68 2.02 -13.34
N ILE A 312 10.82 2.39 -12.39
CA ILE A 312 10.96 3.66 -11.65
C ILE A 312 12.25 3.66 -10.83
N SER A 313 12.47 2.60 -10.05
CA SER A 313 13.60 2.55 -9.14
C SER A 313 14.92 2.60 -9.90
N TRP A 314 15.03 1.86 -10.98
CA TRP A 314 16.26 1.85 -11.78
C TRP A 314 16.54 3.21 -12.45
N MET A 315 15.50 3.86 -12.99
CA MET A 315 15.61 5.22 -13.53
C MET A 315 16.04 6.23 -12.46
N THR A 316 15.40 6.20 -11.30
CA THR A 316 15.71 7.14 -10.21
C THR A 316 17.07 6.88 -9.62
N ASP A 317 17.46 5.62 -9.41
CA ASP A 317 18.80 5.28 -8.91
C ASP A 317 19.90 5.76 -9.87
N THR A 318 19.74 5.57 -11.17
CA THR A 318 20.68 6.06 -12.19
C THR A 318 20.90 7.58 -12.09
N PHE A 319 19.84 8.34 -11.93
CA PHE A 319 19.92 9.79 -11.76
C PHE A 319 20.59 10.17 -10.43
N PHE A 320 20.12 9.59 -9.33
CA PHE A 320 20.62 9.95 -8.00
C PHE A 320 22.05 9.52 -7.77
N ALA A 321 22.46 8.33 -8.23
CA ALA A 321 23.87 7.90 -8.14
C ALA A 321 24.80 8.89 -8.83
N THR A 322 24.39 9.42 -9.99
CA THR A 322 25.19 10.41 -10.74
C THR A 322 25.21 11.78 -10.05
N HIS A 323 24.10 12.22 -9.48
CA HIS A 323 23.96 13.56 -8.93
C HIS A 323 24.03 13.63 -7.40
N LEU A 324 24.33 12.52 -6.72
CA LEU A 324 24.32 12.43 -5.27
C LEU A 324 25.12 13.55 -4.60
N LYS A 325 26.35 13.80 -5.09
CA LYS A 325 27.20 14.86 -4.54
C LYS A 325 26.55 16.24 -4.66
N PHE A 326 26.03 16.58 -5.82
CA PHE A 326 25.35 17.87 -6.04
C PHE A 326 24.10 18.02 -5.15
N ILE A 327 23.29 16.96 -5.06
CA ILE A 327 22.10 16.93 -4.21
C ILE A 327 22.49 17.10 -2.74
N THR A 328 23.53 16.39 -2.30
CA THR A 328 24.02 16.48 -0.93
C THR A 328 24.53 17.89 -0.63
N ASP A 329 25.34 18.48 -1.52
CA ASP A 329 25.93 19.81 -1.29
C ASP A 329 24.85 20.92 -1.25
N VAL A 330 23.76 20.78 -2.01
CA VAL A 330 22.71 21.83 -2.14
C VAL A 330 21.57 21.62 -1.14
N PHE A 331 21.11 20.39 -0.96
CA PHE A 331 19.86 20.10 -0.23
C PHE A 331 20.08 19.49 1.15
N ALA A 332 21.24 18.88 1.45
CA ALA A 332 21.45 18.18 2.72
C ALA A 332 21.22 19.11 3.91
N GLN A 333 21.82 20.29 3.91
CA GLN A 333 21.68 21.23 5.01
C GLN A 333 20.21 21.64 5.23
N THR A 334 19.49 21.91 4.14
CA THR A 334 18.07 22.28 4.20
C THR A 334 17.20 21.13 4.71
N LEU A 335 17.43 19.90 4.23
CA LEU A 335 16.65 18.73 4.66
C LEU A 335 17.03 18.29 6.08
N ILE A 336 18.28 18.42 6.49
CA ILE A 336 18.71 18.16 7.87
C ILE A 336 18.11 19.22 8.81
N GLN A 337 18.13 20.49 8.40
CA GLN A 337 17.54 21.58 9.20
C GLN A 337 16.02 21.51 9.27
N TYR A 338 15.37 21.10 8.18
CA TYR A 338 13.90 21.00 8.06
C TYR A 338 13.46 19.62 7.54
N PRO A 339 13.60 18.54 8.32
CA PRO A 339 13.31 17.18 7.88
C PRO A 339 11.87 16.96 7.38
N MET A 340 10.93 17.79 7.86
CA MET A 340 9.53 17.74 7.42
C MET A 340 9.33 18.08 5.93
N LEU A 341 10.28 18.78 5.30
CA LEU A 341 10.27 18.99 3.85
C LEU A 341 10.40 17.69 3.08
N PHE A 342 11.11 16.70 3.63
CA PHE A 342 11.18 15.37 3.04
C PHE A 342 9.79 14.68 3.04
N GLY A 343 9.00 14.88 4.10
CA GLY A 343 7.60 14.44 4.14
C GLY A 343 6.73 15.09 3.05
N ALA A 344 6.93 16.39 2.80
CA ALA A 344 6.24 17.07 1.70
C ALA A 344 6.65 16.52 0.32
N MET A 345 7.92 16.17 0.13
CA MET A 345 8.39 15.52 -1.10
C MET A 345 7.74 14.14 -1.28
N LEU A 346 7.68 13.32 -0.23
CA LEU A 346 6.99 12.02 -0.26
C LEU A 346 5.51 12.19 -0.60
N PHE A 347 4.85 13.17 0.01
CA PHE A 347 3.44 13.48 -0.24
C PHE A 347 3.18 13.83 -1.71
N VAL A 348 3.89 14.81 -2.26
CA VAL A 348 3.72 15.26 -3.65
C VAL A 348 4.06 14.14 -4.64
N THR A 349 5.15 13.41 -4.40
CA THR A 349 5.56 12.32 -5.28
C THR A 349 4.54 11.19 -5.29
N SER A 350 3.95 10.86 -4.13
CA SER A 350 2.96 9.79 -4.07
C SER A 350 1.64 10.14 -4.78
N MET A 351 1.28 11.42 -4.87
CA MET A 351 0.15 11.88 -5.68
C MET A 351 0.36 11.61 -7.17
N VAL A 352 1.59 11.75 -7.65
CA VAL A 352 1.96 11.56 -9.06
C VAL A 352 2.12 10.07 -9.40
N LEU A 353 2.78 9.31 -8.53
CA LEU A 353 3.10 7.90 -8.77
C LEU A 353 1.95 6.94 -8.49
N TYR A 354 0.92 7.36 -7.79
CA TYR A 354 -0.18 6.49 -7.35
C TYR A 354 0.26 5.21 -6.63
N SER A 355 1.44 5.23 -6.00
CA SER A 355 2.02 4.06 -5.37
C SER A 355 2.89 4.44 -4.17
N PRO A 356 2.51 4.05 -2.94
CA PRO A 356 3.35 4.23 -1.76
C PRO A 356 4.71 3.55 -1.90
N ALA A 357 4.74 2.34 -2.45
CA ALA A 357 5.97 1.58 -2.64
C ALA A 357 6.91 2.22 -3.66
N ALA A 358 6.37 2.66 -4.82
CA ALA A 358 7.17 3.37 -5.82
C ALA A 358 7.73 4.68 -5.27
N THR A 359 6.95 5.41 -4.48
CA THR A 359 7.39 6.64 -3.80
C THR A 359 8.52 6.37 -2.82
N ALA A 360 8.38 5.33 -2.00
CA ALA A 360 9.42 4.94 -1.04
C ALA A 360 10.72 4.57 -1.76
N VAL A 361 10.64 3.73 -2.80
CA VAL A 361 11.81 3.30 -3.58
C VAL A 361 12.48 4.47 -4.31
N ALA A 362 11.70 5.45 -4.77
CA ALA A 362 12.23 6.61 -5.47
C ALA A 362 12.95 7.60 -4.52
N LEU A 363 12.43 7.82 -3.31
CA LEU A 363 12.90 8.90 -2.45
C LEU A 363 13.62 8.45 -1.18
N MET A 364 13.25 7.32 -0.57
CA MET A 364 13.86 6.89 0.70
C MET A 364 15.37 6.66 0.63
N PRO A 365 15.97 6.11 -0.46
CA PRO A 365 17.41 6.01 -0.59
C PRO A 365 18.12 7.37 -0.48
N ILE A 366 17.47 8.44 -0.97
CA ILE A 366 18.00 9.80 -0.85
C ILE A 366 18.02 10.22 0.61
N GLY A 367 16.93 10.00 1.34
CA GLY A 367 16.86 10.30 2.77
C GLY A 367 17.96 9.59 3.55
N VAL A 368 18.21 8.31 3.26
CA VAL A 368 19.31 7.52 3.87
C VAL A 368 20.67 8.11 3.50
N SER A 369 20.92 8.42 2.23
CA SER A 369 22.20 8.96 1.76
C SER A 369 22.50 10.37 2.29
N LEU A 370 21.47 11.16 2.56
CA LEU A 370 21.55 12.47 3.21
C LEU A 370 21.75 12.37 4.73
N GLY A 371 21.75 11.16 5.30
CA GLY A 371 21.93 10.95 6.73
C GLY A 371 20.71 11.34 7.56
N LEU A 372 19.50 11.36 6.98
CA LEU A 372 18.29 11.56 7.77
C LEU A 372 18.14 10.40 8.78
N PRO A 373 17.83 10.69 10.04
CA PRO A 373 17.74 9.68 11.07
C PRO A 373 16.55 8.73 10.84
N ALA A 374 16.68 7.50 11.39
CA ALA A 374 15.70 6.43 11.17
C ALA A 374 14.29 6.84 11.62
N GLU A 375 14.16 7.55 12.74
CA GLU A 375 12.90 8.04 13.28
C GLU A 375 12.17 8.97 12.31
N ILE A 376 12.90 9.78 11.55
CA ILE A 376 12.32 10.67 10.51
C ILE A 376 11.89 9.84 9.30
N LEU A 377 12.76 8.97 8.80
CA LEU A 377 12.47 8.17 7.60
C LEU A 377 11.26 7.25 7.82
N ILE A 378 11.21 6.57 8.97
CA ILE A 378 10.10 5.67 9.32
C ILE A 378 8.85 6.47 9.70
N GLY A 379 9.02 7.55 10.45
CA GLY A 379 7.91 8.41 10.87
C GLY A 379 7.16 9.05 9.71
N LEU A 380 7.83 9.32 8.60
CA LEU A 380 7.24 9.94 7.41
C LEU A 380 6.64 8.96 6.41
N ILE A 381 6.74 7.62 6.62
CA ILE A 381 6.17 6.61 5.71
C ILE A 381 4.69 6.88 5.39
N PRO A 382 3.79 7.21 6.34
CA PRO A 382 2.39 7.44 6.01
C PRO A 382 2.15 8.57 4.99
N ALA A 383 3.08 9.51 4.83
CA ALA A 383 3.00 10.56 3.82
C ALA A 383 3.07 10.00 2.37
N THR A 384 3.62 8.79 2.18
CA THR A 384 3.61 8.10 0.87
C THR A 384 2.21 7.62 0.45
N CYS A 385 1.21 7.70 1.34
CA CYS A 385 -0.16 7.26 1.07
C CYS A 385 -1.06 8.36 0.47
N ALA A 386 -0.54 9.46 -0.04
CA ALA A 386 -1.33 10.53 -0.68
C ALA A 386 -1.97 10.15 -2.03
N VAL A 387 -1.99 8.87 -2.36
CA VAL A 387 -2.58 8.27 -3.58
C VAL A 387 -4.09 8.51 -3.72
N PHE A 388 -4.75 9.05 -2.70
CA PHE A 388 -6.17 9.38 -2.72
C PHE A 388 -6.45 10.82 -3.19
N ILE A 389 -5.46 11.68 -3.27
CA ILE A 389 -5.64 13.12 -3.62
C ILE A 389 -6.24 13.26 -5.01
N ILE A 390 -5.75 12.52 -5.97
CA ILE A 390 -6.36 12.40 -7.29
C ILE A 390 -7.03 11.03 -7.34
N PRO A 391 -8.36 10.94 -7.51
CA PRO A 391 -9.07 9.67 -7.47
C PRO A 391 -8.55 8.69 -8.53
N GLY A 392 -8.06 7.54 -8.09
CA GLY A 392 -7.57 6.45 -8.93
C GLY A 392 -8.52 5.25 -8.93
N GLY A 393 -8.00 4.09 -9.35
CA GLY A 393 -8.79 2.87 -9.51
C GLY A 393 -9.54 2.43 -8.27
N ALA A 394 -8.95 2.53 -7.08
CA ALA A 394 -9.58 2.14 -5.82
C ALA A 394 -10.80 3.01 -5.49
N GLN A 395 -10.66 4.32 -5.63
CA GLN A 395 -11.71 5.29 -5.37
C GLN A 395 -12.85 5.16 -6.37
N ILE A 396 -12.52 5.05 -7.66
CA ILE A 396 -13.50 4.90 -8.74
C ILE A 396 -14.28 3.59 -8.59
N SER A 397 -13.60 2.48 -8.31
CA SER A 397 -14.25 1.18 -8.10
C SER A 397 -15.16 1.20 -6.87
N CYS A 398 -14.75 1.86 -5.79
CA CYS A 398 -15.55 1.99 -4.58
C CYS A 398 -16.86 2.76 -4.85
N VAL A 399 -16.82 3.86 -5.63
CA VAL A 399 -18.03 4.59 -6.03
C VAL A 399 -19.01 3.72 -6.81
N ALA A 400 -18.50 2.79 -7.64
CA ALA A 400 -19.36 1.88 -8.40
C ALA A 400 -20.15 0.91 -7.53
N PHE A 401 -19.68 0.60 -6.31
CA PHE A 401 -20.41 -0.26 -5.36
C PHE A 401 -21.46 0.50 -4.54
N ASP A 402 -21.41 1.83 -4.48
CA ASP A 402 -22.42 2.63 -3.78
C ASP A 402 -23.60 2.96 -4.67
N ARG A 403 -24.63 2.11 -4.62
CA ARG A 403 -25.87 2.29 -5.38
C ARG A 403 -26.66 3.53 -4.96
N THR A 404 -26.45 4.06 -3.77
CA THR A 404 -27.14 5.26 -3.27
C THR A 404 -26.63 6.54 -3.92
N GLY A 405 -25.38 6.53 -4.46
CA GLY A 405 -24.74 7.69 -5.06
C GLY A 405 -24.22 8.72 -4.07
N THR A 406 -24.22 8.38 -2.78
CA THR A 406 -23.68 9.28 -1.74
C THR A 406 -22.17 9.38 -1.82
N THR A 407 -21.48 8.29 -2.21
CA THR A 407 -20.03 8.29 -2.49
C THR A 407 -19.78 8.83 -3.90
N LYS A 408 -18.91 9.84 -4.02
CA LYS A 408 -18.70 10.56 -5.29
C LYS A 408 -17.26 10.94 -5.55
N ILE A 409 -16.93 11.08 -6.84
CA ILE A 409 -15.65 11.61 -7.31
C ILE A 409 -15.69 13.14 -7.46
N GLY A 410 -16.89 13.72 -7.61
CA GLY A 410 -17.05 15.15 -7.85
C GLY A 410 -16.71 15.58 -9.29
N ARG A 411 -17.11 16.80 -9.64
CA ARG A 411 -16.92 17.33 -11.02
C ARG A 411 -15.45 17.65 -11.37
N PHE A 412 -14.62 18.00 -10.38
CA PHE A 412 -13.27 18.54 -10.60
C PHE A 412 -12.16 17.64 -10.05
N GLY A 413 -12.46 16.38 -9.67
CA GLY A 413 -11.47 15.46 -9.12
C GLY A 413 -10.92 15.83 -7.73
N PHE A 414 -11.12 17.05 -7.26
CA PHE A 414 -10.72 17.51 -5.93
C PHE A 414 -11.88 17.57 -4.92
N ASN A 415 -13.13 17.55 -5.38
CA ASN A 415 -14.31 17.53 -4.51
C ASN A 415 -14.92 16.13 -4.43
N HIS A 416 -14.11 15.18 -4.00
CA HIS A 416 -14.51 13.78 -3.85
C HIS A 416 -14.61 13.36 -2.38
N SER A 417 -15.33 12.26 -2.14
CA SER A 417 -15.61 11.75 -0.80
C SER A 417 -14.36 11.35 0.00
N TYR A 418 -13.24 11.10 -0.67
CA TYR A 418 -12.00 10.57 -0.06
C TYR A 418 -11.02 11.65 0.38
N LEU A 419 -11.12 12.89 -0.16
CA LEU A 419 -10.09 13.92 0.00
C LEU A 419 -9.86 14.29 1.47
N ILE A 420 -10.89 14.78 2.14
CA ILE A 420 -10.76 15.27 3.51
C ILE A 420 -10.54 14.12 4.50
N PRO A 421 -11.29 12.99 4.45
CA PRO A 421 -11.00 11.84 5.29
C PRO A 421 -9.57 11.31 5.12
N GLY A 422 -9.09 11.27 3.89
CA GLY A 422 -7.73 10.85 3.59
C GLY A 422 -6.68 11.78 4.16
N LEU A 423 -6.83 13.10 3.99
CA LEU A 423 -5.92 14.09 4.57
C LEU A 423 -5.88 14.01 6.10
N VAL A 424 -7.04 13.90 6.75
CA VAL A 424 -7.12 13.78 8.21
C VAL A 424 -6.44 12.49 8.68
N SER A 425 -6.75 11.35 8.06
CA SER A 425 -6.17 10.06 8.45
C SER A 425 -4.65 10.05 8.23
N MET A 426 -4.19 10.54 7.08
CA MET A 426 -2.76 10.57 6.74
C MET A 426 -1.99 11.52 7.66
N ALA A 427 -2.51 12.74 7.92
CA ALA A 427 -1.86 13.67 8.83
C ALA A 427 -1.77 13.09 10.24
N ALA A 428 -2.87 12.52 10.77
CA ALA A 428 -2.87 11.87 12.07
C ALA A 428 -1.90 10.66 12.09
N SER A 429 -1.89 9.82 11.05
CA SER A 429 -0.95 8.71 10.95
C SER A 429 0.50 9.18 10.93
N THR A 430 0.82 10.24 10.18
CA THR A 430 2.20 10.77 10.09
C THR A 430 2.65 11.36 11.42
N VAL A 431 1.83 12.15 12.09
CA VAL A 431 2.16 12.71 13.40
C VAL A 431 2.39 11.61 14.43
N LEU A 432 1.50 10.63 14.49
CA LEU A 432 1.63 9.49 15.40
C LEU A 432 2.84 8.61 15.05
N SER A 433 3.08 8.38 13.77
CA SER A 433 4.24 7.61 13.30
C SER A 433 5.56 8.26 13.72
N LEU A 434 5.68 9.59 13.55
CA LEU A 434 6.82 10.35 14.04
C LEU A 434 6.96 10.23 15.57
N ALA A 435 5.87 10.47 16.31
CA ALA A 435 5.91 10.39 17.77
C ALA A 435 6.35 9.01 18.28
N ILE A 436 5.84 7.93 17.67
CA ILE A 436 6.21 6.55 18.03
C ILE A 436 7.65 6.24 17.59
N ALA A 437 8.05 6.71 16.39
CA ALA A 437 9.40 6.50 15.88
C ALA A 437 10.45 7.13 16.80
N TYR A 438 10.24 8.36 17.29
CA TYR A 438 11.11 9.00 18.28
C TYR A 438 11.19 8.30 19.65
N ILE A 439 10.26 7.38 19.94
CA ILE A 439 10.32 6.57 21.17
C ILE A 439 11.09 5.26 20.93
N ILE A 440 11.01 4.73 19.71
CA ILE A 440 11.57 3.40 19.37
C ILE A 440 13.03 3.50 18.91
N PHE A 441 13.39 4.56 18.17
CA PHE A 441 14.72 4.83 17.65
C PHE A 441 15.44 5.92 18.46
#